data_dcf7255e9508fbbb87d05fad3f8684b5
#
_entry.id   dcf7255e9508fbbb87d05fad3f8684b5
#
_cell.length_a   1.000
_cell.length_b   1.000
_cell.length_c   1.000
_cell.angle_alpha   90.00
_cell.angle_beta   90.00
_cell.angle_gamma   90.00
#
_symmetry.space_group_name_H-M   'P 1'
#
loop_
_entity.id
_entity.type
_entity.pdbx_description
1 polymer ?
#
loop_
_entity_poly.entity_id
_entity_poly.type
_entity_poly.pdbx_seq_one_letter_code
_entity_poly.pdbx_strand_id
1 'polypeptide(L)'
;MNIIQILITVFIVLETSNVIALYFFPESRYANSVGVFRAWERSKQDTTNHDFVKYLVNWVAGTKLIFILLLLVILFTADERTLIFSAIALVISIASFYWRLFPLIKKMDKNDQIEPNNYSTVLGWLILAIVLGFIAAIFLSI
;
A
#
# COMPACT_ATOMS: atom_id res chain seq x y z
N MET A 1 -9.51 8.98 21.04
CA MET A 1 -9.15 8.93 19.60
C MET A 1 -10.38 9.31 18.80
N ASN A 2 -10.24 10.28 17.90
CA ASN A 2 -11.29 10.60 16.94
C ASN A 2 -11.27 9.61 15.77
N ILE A 3 -12.30 9.65 14.90
CA ILE A 3 -12.46 8.69 13.79
C ILE A 3 -11.29 8.73 12.80
N ILE A 4 -10.71 9.90 12.55
CA ILE A 4 -9.53 10.04 11.66
C ILE A 4 -8.31 9.34 12.28
N GLN A 5 -8.07 9.50 13.58
CA GLN A 5 -6.97 8.81 14.27
C GLN A 5 -7.12 7.30 14.23
N ILE A 6 -8.35 6.79 14.37
CA ILE A 6 -8.63 5.35 14.25
C ILE A 6 -8.26 4.86 12.83
N LEU A 7 -8.70 5.56 11.79
CA LEU A 7 -8.41 5.17 10.41
C LEU A 7 -6.92 5.27 10.07
N ILE A 8 -6.22 6.33 10.52
CA ILE A 8 -4.76 6.43 10.37
C ILE A 8 -4.08 5.25 11.07
N THR A 9 -4.52 4.87 12.27
CA THR A 9 -3.96 3.71 13.00
C THR A 9 -4.16 2.41 12.21
N VAL A 10 -5.37 2.16 11.72
CA VAL A 10 -5.65 0.98 10.87
C VAL A 10 -4.77 0.97 9.64
N PHE A 11 -4.63 2.11 8.97
CA PHE A 11 -3.79 2.25 7.78
C PHE A 11 -2.31 1.98 8.10
N ILE A 12 -1.78 2.52 9.20
CA ILE A 12 -0.41 2.24 9.68
C ILE A 12 -0.20 0.74 9.89
N VAL A 13 -1.16 0.04 10.52
CA VAL A 13 -1.07 -1.40 10.76
C VAL A 13 -1.02 -2.19 9.44
N LEU A 14 -1.88 -1.85 8.48
CA LEU A 14 -1.90 -2.48 7.16
C LEU A 14 -0.59 -2.25 6.40
N GLU A 15 -0.08 -1.02 6.37
CA GLU A 15 1.17 -0.68 5.70
C GLU A 15 2.38 -1.30 6.40
N THR A 16 2.39 -1.38 7.73
CA THR A 16 3.44 -2.07 8.48
C THR A 16 3.48 -3.56 8.16
N SER A 17 2.31 -4.21 8.07
CA SER A 17 2.21 -5.61 7.65
C SER A 17 2.79 -5.83 6.26
N ASN A 18 2.53 -4.90 5.32
CA ASN A 18 3.10 -4.95 3.98
C ASN A 18 4.63 -4.75 4.00
N VAL A 19 5.15 -3.80 4.78
CA VAL A 19 6.61 -3.57 4.90
C VAL A 19 7.30 -4.81 5.46
N ILE A 20 6.74 -5.44 6.50
CA ILE A 20 7.26 -6.69 7.05
C ILE A 20 7.27 -7.79 5.99
N ALA A 21 6.19 -7.93 5.21
CA ALA A 21 6.13 -8.92 4.14
C ALA A 21 7.20 -8.65 3.06
N LEU A 22 7.38 -7.41 2.64
CA LEU A 22 8.37 -7.04 1.62
C LEU A 22 9.82 -7.29 2.06
N TYR A 23 10.16 -7.02 3.34
CA TYR A 23 11.52 -7.22 3.84
C TYR A 23 11.84 -8.67 4.18
N PHE A 24 10.91 -9.37 4.84
CA PHE A 24 11.21 -10.67 5.44
C PHE A 24 10.56 -11.84 4.72
N PHE A 25 9.46 -11.60 4.01
CA PHE A 25 8.68 -12.62 3.34
C PHE A 25 8.27 -12.20 1.91
N PRO A 26 9.21 -11.76 1.04
CA PRO A 26 8.88 -11.22 -0.28
C PRO A 26 8.14 -12.25 -1.16
N GLU A 27 8.33 -13.55 -0.92
CA GLU A 27 7.66 -14.64 -1.63
C GLU A 27 6.21 -14.86 -1.18
N SER A 28 5.76 -14.16 -0.13
CA SER A 28 4.40 -14.30 0.39
C SER A 28 3.38 -13.85 -0.65
N ARG A 29 2.25 -14.57 -0.71
CA ARG A 29 1.07 -14.17 -1.50
C ARG A 29 0.09 -13.31 -0.69
N TYR A 30 0.43 -13.00 0.56
CA TYR A 30 -0.36 -12.18 1.47
C TYR A 30 0.26 -10.80 1.69
N ALA A 31 -0.50 -9.92 2.33
CA ALA A 31 -0.07 -8.57 2.70
C ALA A 31 0.47 -7.73 1.52
N ASN A 32 -0.07 -7.94 0.31
CA ASN A 32 0.34 -7.22 -0.90
C ASN A 32 1.86 -7.31 -1.18
N SER A 33 2.45 -8.47 -0.94
CA SER A 33 3.87 -8.74 -1.22
C SER A 33 4.10 -9.08 -2.69
N VAL A 34 5.38 -9.14 -3.11
CA VAL A 34 5.74 -9.38 -4.53
C VAL A 34 5.60 -10.83 -4.97
N GLY A 35 5.43 -11.78 -4.05
CA GLY A 35 5.23 -13.19 -4.36
C GLY A 35 3.97 -13.51 -5.16
N VAL A 36 3.01 -12.55 -5.27
CA VAL A 36 1.85 -12.69 -6.15
C VAL A 36 2.22 -12.55 -7.64
N PHE A 37 3.36 -11.94 -7.97
CA PHE A 37 3.78 -11.70 -9.35
C PHE A 37 4.65 -12.85 -9.86
N ARG A 38 4.27 -13.48 -10.96
CA ARG A 38 5.11 -14.50 -11.63
C ARG A 38 6.47 -13.96 -12.07
N ALA A 39 6.59 -12.65 -12.27
CA ALA A 39 7.86 -11.99 -12.56
C ALA A 39 8.88 -12.16 -11.42
N TRP A 40 8.45 -12.23 -10.16
CA TRP A 40 9.32 -12.52 -9.02
C TRP A 40 10.00 -13.89 -9.18
N GLU A 41 9.23 -14.94 -9.48
CA GLU A 41 9.79 -16.28 -9.68
C GLU A 41 10.68 -16.37 -10.94
N ARG A 42 10.29 -15.70 -12.03
CA ARG A 42 11.09 -15.65 -13.24
C ARG A 42 12.42 -14.94 -13.03
N SER A 43 12.46 -13.89 -12.22
CA SER A 43 13.69 -13.15 -11.93
C SER A 43 14.77 -14.05 -11.30
N LYS A 44 14.38 -15.08 -10.53
CA LYS A 44 15.33 -16.02 -9.90
C LYS A 44 16.18 -16.81 -10.88
N GLN A 45 15.78 -16.87 -12.16
CA GLN A 45 16.53 -17.55 -13.22
C GLN A 45 17.75 -16.75 -13.71
N ASP A 46 17.80 -15.44 -13.40
CA ASP A 46 18.89 -14.54 -13.74
C ASP A 46 19.25 -13.71 -12.49
N THR A 47 20.43 -13.97 -11.96
CA THR A 47 20.91 -13.34 -10.71
C THR A 47 20.91 -11.82 -10.80
N THR A 48 21.34 -11.24 -11.94
CA THR A 48 21.38 -9.78 -12.13
C THR A 48 19.99 -9.17 -12.07
N ASN A 49 19.02 -9.78 -12.75
CA ASN A 49 17.63 -9.34 -12.74
C ASN A 49 17.01 -9.53 -11.35
N HIS A 50 17.32 -10.64 -10.67
CA HIS A 50 16.80 -10.90 -9.34
C HIS A 50 17.30 -9.88 -8.31
N ASP A 51 18.59 -9.56 -8.33
CA ASP A 51 19.18 -8.55 -7.44
C ASP A 51 18.58 -7.17 -7.68
N PHE A 52 18.34 -6.80 -8.93
CA PHE A 52 17.65 -5.55 -9.27
C PHE A 52 16.21 -5.52 -8.75
N VAL A 53 15.44 -6.59 -8.92
CA VAL A 53 14.08 -6.69 -8.40
C VAL A 53 14.08 -6.61 -6.87
N LYS A 54 15.00 -7.31 -6.18
CA LYS A 54 15.17 -7.20 -4.72
C LYS A 54 15.49 -5.79 -4.27
N TYR A 55 16.37 -5.11 -4.99
CA TYR A 55 16.68 -3.71 -4.73
C TYR A 55 15.43 -2.83 -4.78
N LEU A 56 14.60 -2.97 -5.83
CA LEU A 56 13.36 -2.21 -5.97
C LEU A 56 12.36 -2.52 -4.84
N VAL A 57 12.21 -3.79 -4.47
CA VAL A 57 11.34 -4.23 -3.37
C VAL A 57 11.78 -3.62 -2.04
N ASN A 58 13.07 -3.68 -1.74
CA ASN A 58 13.63 -3.09 -0.52
C ASN A 58 13.50 -1.57 -0.52
N TRP A 59 13.67 -0.92 -1.67
CA TRP A 59 13.47 0.52 -1.79
C TRP A 59 12.02 0.92 -1.51
N VAL A 60 11.05 0.19 -2.09
CA VAL A 60 9.62 0.42 -1.80
C VAL A 60 9.34 0.23 -0.31
N ALA A 61 9.84 -0.85 0.30
CA ALA A 61 9.66 -1.10 1.73
C ALA A 61 10.26 0.02 2.59
N GLY A 62 11.47 0.50 2.27
CA GLY A 62 12.13 1.61 2.96
C GLY A 62 11.36 2.92 2.83
N THR A 63 10.87 3.23 1.65
CA THR A 63 10.04 4.42 1.42
C THR A 63 8.73 4.37 2.23
N LYS A 64 8.08 3.21 2.27
CA LYS A 64 6.89 2.99 3.10
C LYS A 64 7.18 3.14 4.59
N LEU A 65 8.33 2.64 5.05
CA LEU A 65 8.73 2.78 6.45
C LEU A 65 8.90 4.24 6.86
N ILE A 66 9.53 5.07 6.02
CA ILE A 66 9.63 6.52 6.24
C ILE A 66 8.24 7.13 6.40
N PHE A 67 7.33 6.78 5.49
CA PHE A 67 5.96 7.27 5.50
C PHE A 67 5.18 6.85 6.76
N ILE A 68 5.32 5.58 7.18
CA ILE A 68 4.71 5.05 8.41
C ILE A 68 5.21 5.83 9.64
N LEU A 69 6.52 6.06 9.74
CA LEU A 69 7.09 6.82 10.86
C LEU A 69 6.59 8.27 10.91
N LEU A 70 6.44 8.92 9.76
CA LEU A 70 5.85 10.26 9.69
C LEU A 70 4.38 10.25 10.12
N LEU A 71 3.60 9.24 9.70
CA LEU A 71 2.21 9.09 10.14
C LEU A 71 2.09 8.84 11.64
N LEU A 72 3.02 8.08 12.23
CA LEU A 72 3.06 7.91 13.69
C LEU A 72 3.31 9.23 14.41
N VAL A 73 4.24 10.05 13.93
CA VAL A 73 4.45 11.38 14.51
C VAL A 73 3.18 12.22 14.42
N ILE A 74 2.53 12.28 13.26
CA ILE A 74 1.26 13.00 13.07
C ILE A 74 0.20 12.47 14.03
N LEU A 75 0.05 11.15 14.16
CA LEU A 75 -0.96 10.52 15.02
C LEU A 75 -0.85 10.95 16.48
N PHE A 76 0.38 11.12 17.00
CA PHE A 76 0.63 11.44 18.40
C PHE A 76 0.78 12.92 18.71
N THR A 77 1.11 13.75 17.71
CA THR A 77 1.48 15.16 17.96
C THR A 77 0.57 16.16 17.28
N ALA A 78 -0.22 15.74 16.28
CA ALA A 78 -1.03 16.65 15.50
C ALA A 78 -2.29 17.12 16.24
N ASP A 79 -2.64 18.38 16.03
CA ASP A 79 -3.94 18.93 16.37
C ASP A 79 -5.01 18.45 15.38
N GLU A 80 -6.29 18.72 15.68
CA GLU A 80 -7.42 18.27 14.86
C GLU A 80 -7.34 18.78 13.41
N ARG A 81 -6.93 20.02 13.23
CA ARG A 81 -6.78 20.62 11.90
C ARG A 81 -5.72 19.92 11.08
N THR A 82 -4.56 19.65 11.67
CA THR A 82 -3.46 18.93 11.03
C THR A 82 -3.87 17.50 10.67
N LEU A 83 -4.66 16.83 11.54
CA LEU A 83 -5.20 15.50 11.25
C LEU A 83 -6.12 15.50 10.02
N ILE A 84 -7.02 16.48 9.89
CA ILE A 84 -7.89 16.62 8.72
C ILE A 84 -7.08 16.82 7.45
N PHE A 85 -6.11 17.75 7.44
CA PHE A 85 -5.26 17.96 6.27
C PHE A 85 -4.40 16.74 5.92
N SER A 86 -3.92 16.02 6.93
CA SER A 86 -3.17 14.77 6.72
C SER A 86 -4.05 13.68 6.11
N ALA A 87 -5.31 13.56 6.55
CA ALA A 87 -6.27 12.64 5.97
C ALA A 87 -6.59 12.99 4.50
N ILE A 88 -6.75 14.29 4.17
CA ILE A 88 -6.93 14.74 2.78
C ILE A 88 -5.70 14.36 1.92
N ALA A 89 -4.50 14.62 2.42
CA ALA A 89 -3.27 14.24 1.72
C ALA A 89 -3.18 12.72 1.49
N LEU A 90 -3.59 11.90 2.49
CA LEU A 90 -3.69 10.45 2.35
C LEU A 90 -4.67 10.04 1.26
N VAL A 91 -5.87 10.61 1.25
CA VAL A 91 -6.89 10.34 0.21
C VAL A 91 -6.32 10.58 -1.18
N ILE A 92 -5.70 11.75 -1.40
CA ILE A 92 -5.11 12.11 -2.70
C ILE A 92 -4.00 11.12 -3.07
N SER A 93 -3.10 10.81 -2.14
CA SER A 93 -1.96 9.91 -2.37
C SER A 93 -2.42 8.49 -2.67
N ILE A 94 -3.37 7.96 -1.91
CA ILE A 94 -3.90 6.60 -2.10
C ILE A 94 -4.71 6.53 -3.40
N ALA A 95 -5.53 7.54 -3.71
CA ALA A 95 -6.31 7.60 -4.93
C ALA A 95 -5.43 7.66 -6.21
N SER A 96 -4.19 8.16 -6.11
CA SER A 96 -3.23 8.16 -7.21
C SER A 96 -2.91 6.75 -7.74
N PHE A 97 -3.14 5.71 -6.93
CA PHE A 97 -3.08 4.30 -7.33
C PHE A 97 -3.90 4.02 -8.60
N TYR A 98 -5.08 4.64 -8.73
CA TYR A 98 -5.96 4.39 -9.88
C TYR A 98 -5.47 5.01 -11.18
N TRP A 99 -4.54 5.96 -11.12
CA TRP A 99 -4.04 6.64 -12.32
C TRP A 99 -3.07 5.75 -13.14
N ARG A 100 -2.05 5.20 -12.50
CA ARG A 100 -0.98 4.45 -13.19
C ARG A 100 -0.89 3.00 -12.78
N LEU A 101 -1.02 2.73 -11.48
CA LEU A 101 -0.75 1.42 -10.93
C LEU A 101 -1.91 0.45 -11.21
N PHE A 102 -3.14 0.88 -11.01
CA PHE A 102 -4.30 0.02 -11.21
C PHE A 102 -4.47 -0.44 -12.68
N PRO A 103 -4.36 0.42 -13.71
CA PRO A 103 -4.41 -0.05 -15.10
C PRO A 103 -3.32 -1.07 -15.42
N LEU A 104 -2.11 -0.86 -14.87
CA LEU A 104 -1.00 -1.79 -15.09
C LEU A 104 -1.25 -3.14 -14.43
N ILE A 105 -1.62 -3.17 -13.14
CA ILE A 105 -1.88 -4.42 -12.42
C ILE A 105 -3.07 -5.18 -13.01
N LYS A 106 -4.10 -4.47 -13.48
CA LYS A 106 -5.24 -5.07 -14.17
C LYS A 106 -4.84 -5.72 -15.51
N LYS A 107 -3.93 -5.07 -16.27
CA LYS A 107 -3.35 -5.66 -17.48
C LYS A 107 -2.54 -6.92 -17.17
N MET A 108 -1.72 -6.88 -16.11
CA MET A 108 -0.91 -8.02 -15.68
C MET A 108 -1.79 -9.20 -15.24
N ASP A 109 -2.87 -8.94 -14.51
CA ASP A 109 -3.83 -9.94 -14.05
C ASP A 109 -4.53 -10.62 -15.25
N LYS A 110 -4.97 -9.84 -16.25
CA LYS A 110 -5.56 -10.36 -17.48
C LYS A 110 -4.60 -11.22 -18.32
N ASN A 111 -3.30 -10.99 -18.20
CA ASN A 111 -2.26 -11.71 -18.93
C ASN A 111 -1.68 -12.88 -18.10
N ASP A 112 -2.38 -13.34 -17.08
CA ASP A 112 -1.95 -14.44 -16.19
C ASP A 112 -0.55 -14.24 -15.58
N GLN A 113 -0.18 -12.98 -15.29
CA GLN A 113 1.12 -12.64 -14.66
C GLN A 113 1.05 -12.53 -13.14
N ILE A 114 -0.16 -12.68 -12.57
CA ILE A 114 -0.43 -12.55 -11.14
C ILE A 114 -1.21 -13.78 -10.66
N GLU A 115 -0.91 -14.22 -9.45
CA GLU A 115 -1.63 -15.26 -8.71
C GLU A 115 -2.00 -14.77 -7.31
N PRO A 116 -3.25 -14.99 -6.86
CA PRO A 116 -4.39 -15.64 -7.52
C PRO A 116 -5.03 -14.75 -8.60
N ASN A 117 -5.81 -15.38 -9.50
CA ASN A 117 -6.57 -14.65 -10.51
C ASN A 117 -7.56 -13.67 -9.86
N ASN A 118 -7.84 -12.55 -10.54
CA ASN A 118 -8.65 -11.43 -10.04
C ASN A 118 -8.04 -10.64 -8.86
N TYR A 119 -6.76 -10.83 -8.60
CA TYR A 119 -6.05 -10.08 -7.57
C TYR A 119 -6.18 -8.56 -7.73
N SER A 120 -6.08 -8.05 -8.97
CA SER A 120 -6.23 -6.63 -9.27
C SER A 120 -7.60 -6.09 -8.86
N THR A 121 -8.65 -6.87 -9.03
CA THR A 121 -10.03 -6.49 -8.65
C THR A 121 -10.17 -6.41 -7.14
N VAL A 122 -9.68 -7.42 -6.42
CA VAL A 122 -9.69 -7.45 -4.94
C VAL A 122 -8.91 -6.27 -4.36
N LEU A 123 -7.69 -6.02 -4.88
CA LEU A 123 -6.87 -4.91 -4.45
C LEU A 123 -7.53 -3.56 -4.75
N GLY A 124 -8.15 -3.41 -5.93
CA GLY A 124 -8.89 -2.21 -6.29
C GLY A 124 -10.02 -1.91 -5.31
N TRP A 125 -10.86 -2.89 -4.97
CA TRP A 125 -11.93 -2.72 -4.00
C TRP A 125 -11.41 -2.39 -2.60
N LEU A 126 -10.33 -3.02 -2.14
CA LEU A 126 -9.72 -2.74 -0.85
C LEU A 126 -9.25 -1.28 -0.77
N ILE A 127 -8.55 -0.80 -1.81
CA ILE A 127 -8.06 0.59 -1.86
C ILE A 127 -9.23 1.58 -1.94
N LEU A 128 -10.28 1.27 -2.70
CA LEU A 128 -11.47 2.10 -2.76
C LEU A 128 -12.14 2.20 -1.38
N ALA A 129 -12.27 1.09 -0.66
CA ALA A 129 -12.85 1.09 0.68
C ALA A 129 -12.04 1.97 1.66
N ILE A 130 -10.72 1.94 1.59
CA ILE A 130 -9.84 2.80 2.40
C ILE A 130 -10.08 4.27 2.05
N VAL A 131 -10.09 4.62 0.77
CA VAL A 131 -10.33 6.00 0.32
C VAL A 131 -11.70 6.51 0.77
N LEU A 132 -12.75 5.73 0.58
CA LEU A 132 -14.11 6.10 1.00
C LEU A 132 -14.22 6.21 2.53
N GLY A 133 -13.54 5.35 3.28
CA GLY A 133 -13.47 5.42 4.73
C GLY A 133 -12.86 6.73 5.21
N PHE A 134 -11.73 7.16 4.64
CA PHE A 134 -11.12 8.45 4.98
C PHE A 134 -11.99 9.64 4.56
N ILE A 135 -12.61 9.59 3.39
CA ILE A 135 -13.53 10.65 2.94
C ILE A 135 -14.69 10.78 3.94
N ALA A 136 -15.33 9.67 4.33
CA ALA A 136 -16.40 9.69 5.30
C ALA A 136 -15.94 10.25 6.66
N ALA A 137 -14.76 9.85 7.13
CA ALA A 137 -14.22 10.35 8.39
C ALA A 137 -13.93 11.87 8.36
N ILE A 138 -13.44 12.39 7.23
CA ILE A 138 -13.23 13.83 7.04
C ILE A 138 -14.56 14.56 7.15
N PHE A 139 -15.62 14.10 6.45
CA PHE A 139 -16.95 14.73 6.51
C PHE A 139 -17.58 14.69 7.90
N LEU A 140 -17.30 13.65 8.68
CA LEU A 140 -17.80 13.55 10.06
C LEU A 140 -17.00 14.38 11.07
N SER A 141 -15.85 14.89 10.68
CA SER A 141 -14.94 15.68 11.54
C SER A 141 -14.97 17.19 11.25
N ILE A 142 -15.67 17.62 10.21
CA ILE A 142 -15.92 19.03 9.85
C ILE A 142 -17.28 19.46 10.34
#